data_5be17a4116ee12c84f732edc0053b6cf
#
_entry.id   5be17a4116ee12c84f732edc0053b6cf
#
_cell.length_a   1.000
_cell.length_b   1.000
_cell.length_c   1.000
_cell.angle_alpha   90.00
_cell.angle_beta   90.00
_cell.angle_gamma   90.00
#
_symmetry.space_group_name_H-M   'P 1'
#
loop_
_entity.id
_entity.type
_entity.pdbx_description
1 polymer ?
#
loop_
_entity_poly.entity_id
_entity_poly.type
_entity_poly.pdbx_seq_one_letter_code
_entity_poly.pdbx_strand_id
1 'polypeptide(L)'
;DNSYWLDNSKITGLPNGEITGMVTDSEGRRYFTTSCGLIILHNGKLSYYGYKRWLPDMHATGIVLSPDGSFCVSTASGGISVFKTEMMTLEEKAKRLRAFSEKYNVRKDGFVLERALEHEGVVSENEGYVCTGDNDGLWTGLYLGALCFEYACTKDPEVRAAAHRSLLAMIKLTEITGIEGFTARSIRYIDEAGYGTGVRHEW
;
A
#
# COMPACT_ATOMS: atom_id res chain seq x y z
N ASP A 1 39.17 -6.64 -7.99
CA ASP A 1 39.30 -5.84 -6.80
C ASP A 1 38.07 -4.94 -6.66
N ASN A 2 37.08 -5.42 -5.88
CA ASN A 2 35.79 -4.75 -5.70
C ASN A 2 35.82 -3.72 -4.57
N SER A 3 36.92 -3.02 -4.40
CA SER A 3 37.11 -2.04 -3.33
C SER A 3 36.41 -0.69 -3.54
N TYR A 4 35.49 -0.56 -4.50
CA TYR A 4 34.55 0.56 -4.59
C TYR A 4 33.41 0.43 -3.58
N TRP A 5 33.72 -0.09 -2.43
CA TRP A 5 32.79 -0.22 -1.34
C TRP A 5 32.45 1.14 -0.82
N LEU A 6 31.23 1.45 -0.95
CA LEU A 6 30.48 2.51 -0.33
C LEU A 6 31.36 3.31 0.63
N ASP A 7 31.84 4.46 0.17
CA ASP A 7 32.24 5.48 1.09
C ASP A 7 31.00 5.84 1.93
N ASN A 8 30.83 5.13 3.04
CA ASN A 8 29.71 5.30 3.97
C ASN A 8 29.60 6.76 4.44
N SER A 9 30.64 7.57 4.28
CA SER A 9 30.61 8.99 4.59
C SER A 9 29.71 9.80 3.64
N LYS A 10 29.38 9.26 2.47
CA LYS A 10 28.55 9.93 1.46
C LYS A 10 27.14 9.35 1.31
N ILE A 11 26.85 8.21 1.90
CA ILE A 11 25.55 7.57 1.87
C ILE A 11 24.99 7.60 3.28
N THR A 12 24.38 8.72 3.64
CA THR A 12 23.61 8.83 4.87
C THR A 12 22.26 8.16 4.66
N GLY A 13 21.92 7.17 5.50
CA GLY A 13 20.58 6.58 5.53
C GLY A 13 20.44 5.18 4.94
N LEU A 14 21.53 4.41 4.80
CA LEU A 14 21.38 2.95 4.61
C LEU A 14 20.66 2.38 5.82
N PRO A 15 19.60 1.58 5.61
CA PRO A 15 18.98 0.83 6.69
C PRO A 15 20.03 -0.03 7.38
N ASN A 16 19.94 -0.15 8.69
CA ASN A 16 20.80 -1.05 9.45
C ASN A 16 20.60 -2.48 8.93
N GLY A 17 21.65 -3.08 8.45
CA GLY A 17 21.63 -4.44 7.95
C GLY A 17 22.97 -4.83 7.33
N GLU A 18 23.32 -6.08 7.48
CA GLU A 18 24.49 -6.65 6.82
C GLU A 18 24.21 -6.83 5.34
N ILE A 19 25.13 -6.40 4.46
CA ILE A 19 25.01 -6.62 3.03
C ILE A 19 25.29 -8.10 2.74
N THR A 20 24.33 -8.78 2.15
CA THR A 20 24.40 -10.21 1.81
C THR A 20 24.74 -10.44 0.34
N GLY A 21 24.55 -9.43 -0.52
CA GLY A 21 24.91 -9.51 -1.92
C GLY A 21 24.78 -8.19 -2.64
N MET A 22 25.40 -8.07 -3.80
CA MET A 22 25.35 -6.89 -4.66
C MET A 22 25.39 -7.28 -6.13
N VAL A 23 24.62 -6.56 -6.96
CA VAL A 23 24.69 -6.63 -8.41
C VAL A 23 24.49 -5.24 -9.00
N THR A 24 25.09 -5.02 -10.19
CA THR A 24 24.92 -3.76 -10.93
C THR A 24 24.34 -4.09 -12.31
N ASP A 25 23.34 -3.34 -12.74
CA ASP A 25 22.77 -3.47 -14.07
C ASP A 25 23.54 -2.63 -15.12
N SER A 26 23.11 -2.72 -16.38
CA SER A 26 23.70 -1.99 -17.50
C SER A 26 23.49 -0.47 -17.43
N GLU A 27 22.54 0.01 -16.62
CA GLU A 27 22.28 1.44 -16.42
C GLU A 27 23.02 2.01 -15.18
N GLY A 28 23.86 1.18 -14.55
CA GLY A 28 24.62 1.57 -13.37
C GLY A 28 23.81 1.61 -12.08
N ARG A 29 22.58 1.06 -12.07
CA ARG A 29 21.84 0.86 -10.82
C ARG A 29 22.50 -0.24 -10.01
N ARG A 30 22.77 0.02 -8.75
CA ARG A 30 23.35 -0.94 -7.82
C ARG A 30 22.28 -1.46 -6.88
N TYR A 31 22.18 -2.74 -6.81
CA TYR A 31 21.21 -3.47 -5.99
C TYR A 31 21.95 -4.16 -4.86
N PHE A 32 21.55 -3.91 -3.64
CA PHE A 32 22.11 -4.51 -2.43
C PHE A 32 21.05 -5.32 -1.72
N THR A 33 21.27 -6.63 -1.61
CA THR A 33 20.51 -7.44 -0.66
C THR A 33 21.13 -7.30 0.71
N THR A 34 20.28 -7.21 1.73
CA THR A 34 20.71 -7.02 3.12
C THR A 34 19.89 -7.87 4.06
N SER A 35 20.36 -8.02 5.30
CA SER A 35 19.59 -8.67 6.38
C SER A 35 18.29 -7.92 6.75
N CYS A 36 18.08 -6.71 6.19
CA CYS A 36 16.90 -5.87 6.44
C CYS A 36 16.16 -5.45 5.16
N GLY A 37 16.34 -6.17 4.05
CA GLY A 37 15.63 -5.88 2.79
C GLY A 37 16.55 -5.64 1.60
N LEU A 38 15.97 -5.06 0.55
CA LEU A 38 16.66 -4.70 -0.69
C LEU A 38 16.84 -3.18 -0.77
N ILE A 39 18.03 -2.74 -1.16
CA ILE A 39 18.35 -1.34 -1.43
C ILE A 39 18.75 -1.21 -2.88
N ILE A 40 18.23 -0.22 -3.58
CA ILE A 40 18.66 0.15 -4.94
C ILE A 40 19.24 1.56 -4.89
N LEU A 41 20.48 1.70 -5.33
CA LEU A 41 21.16 2.99 -5.47
C LEU A 41 21.27 3.33 -6.95
N HIS A 42 20.69 4.46 -7.35
CA HIS A 42 20.78 5.00 -8.69
C HIS A 42 20.87 6.52 -8.67
N ASN A 43 21.88 7.07 -9.35
CA ASN A 43 22.12 8.53 -9.43
C ASN A 43 22.12 9.23 -8.07
N GLY A 44 22.75 8.63 -7.07
CA GLY A 44 22.81 9.15 -5.71
C GLY A 44 21.53 9.05 -4.90
N LYS A 45 20.45 8.46 -5.46
CA LYS A 45 19.19 8.23 -4.75
C LYS A 45 19.11 6.79 -4.30
N LEU A 46 18.70 6.61 -3.05
CA LEU A 46 18.40 5.31 -2.45
C LEU A 46 16.89 5.03 -2.53
N SER A 47 16.56 3.81 -2.96
CA SER A 47 15.22 3.24 -2.85
C SER A 47 15.30 2.00 -1.98
N TYR A 48 14.41 1.89 -1.01
CA TYR A 48 14.37 0.79 -0.08
C TYR A 48 13.11 -0.05 -0.27
N TYR A 49 13.28 -1.35 -0.33
CA TYR A 49 12.22 -2.33 -0.49
C TYR A 49 12.33 -3.37 0.62
N GLY A 50 11.42 -3.29 1.54
CA GLY A 50 11.40 -4.20 2.68
C GLY A 50 10.00 -4.55 3.10
N TYR A 51 9.94 -5.42 4.11
CA TYR A 51 8.72 -5.94 4.70
C TYR A 51 7.79 -6.64 3.68
N LYS A 52 6.72 -7.24 4.17
CA LYS A 52 5.83 -8.12 3.41
C LYS A 52 5.14 -7.50 2.19
N ARG A 53 5.23 -6.19 2.03
CA ARG A 53 4.80 -5.52 0.80
C ARG A 53 5.67 -5.87 -0.41
N TRP A 54 6.97 -6.10 -0.17
CA TRP A 54 7.95 -6.28 -1.22
C TRP A 54 8.68 -7.62 -1.13
N LEU A 55 8.98 -8.05 0.09
CA LEU A 55 9.71 -9.27 0.38
C LEU A 55 8.92 -10.10 1.39
N PRO A 56 8.80 -11.42 1.20
CA PRO A 56 8.12 -12.31 2.14
C PRO A 56 8.88 -12.44 3.47
N ASP A 57 10.17 -12.13 3.47
CA ASP A 57 11.06 -12.09 4.63
C ASP A 57 12.08 -10.98 4.44
N MET A 58 12.40 -10.25 5.50
CA MET A 58 13.32 -9.11 5.48
C MET A 58 14.77 -9.51 5.17
N HIS A 59 15.18 -10.73 5.52
CA HIS A 59 16.53 -11.20 5.27
C HIS A 59 16.69 -11.63 3.80
N ALA A 60 17.03 -10.66 2.94
CA ALA A 60 17.35 -10.93 1.55
C ALA A 60 18.73 -11.60 1.45
N THR A 61 18.82 -12.73 0.73
CA THR A 61 20.02 -13.58 0.66
C THR A 61 20.72 -13.53 -0.69
N GLY A 62 20.03 -13.08 -1.74
CA GLY A 62 20.62 -13.02 -3.08
C GLY A 62 19.71 -12.30 -4.05
N ILE A 63 20.31 -11.89 -5.18
CA ILE A 63 19.60 -11.21 -6.26
C ILE A 63 20.13 -11.66 -7.62
N VAL A 64 19.21 -11.81 -8.57
CA VAL A 64 19.54 -12.11 -9.99
C VAL A 64 18.79 -11.13 -10.86
N LEU A 65 19.51 -10.49 -11.78
CA LEU A 65 18.93 -9.61 -12.80
C LEU A 65 18.60 -10.43 -14.06
N SER A 66 17.47 -10.12 -14.66
CA SER A 66 17.05 -10.67 -15.96
C SER A 66 17.31 -9.67 -17.09
N PRO A 67 17.56 -10.13 -18.32
CA PRO A 67 17.79 -9.26 -19.49
C PRO A 67 16.61 -8.33 -19.83
N ASP A 68 15.39 -8.67 -19.41
CA ASP A 68 14.17 -7.85 -19.59
C ASP A 68 14.03 -6.71 -18.57
N GLY A 69 15.04 -6.53 -17.70
CA GLY A 69 15.02 -5.54 -16.63
C GLY A 69 14.23 -5.94 -15.38
N SER A 70 13.65 -7.14 -15.38
CA SER A 70 13.10 -7.73 -14.14
C SER A 70 14.23 -8.29 -13.27
N PHE A 71 13.94 -8.50 -11.99
CA PHE A 71 14.91 -9.15 -11.11
C PHE A 71 14.21 -9.98 -10.03
N CYS A 72 14.94 -10.98 -9.53
CA CYS A 72 14.46 -11.85 -8.47
C CYS A 72 15.32 -11.66 -7.22
N VAL A 73 14.68 -11.61 -6.07
CA VAL A 73 15.34 -11.53 -4.76
C VAL A 73 14.96 -12.76 -3.95
N SER A 74 15.95 -13.55 -3.52
CA SER A 74 15.75 -14.65 -2.59
C SER A 74 15.80 -14.15 -1.15
N THR A 75 15.03 -14.78 -0.28
CA THR A 75 15.00 -14.49 1.16
C THR A 75 15.32 -15.74 1.97
N ALA A 76 15.71 -15.57 3.23
CA ALA A 76 16.16 -16.67 4.08
C ALA A 76 15.07 -17.70 4.37
N SER A 77 13.82 -17.27 4.55
CA SER A 77 12.72 -18.16 4.94
C SER A 77 11.46 -18.02 4.09
N GLY A 78 11.27 -16.91 3.39
CA GLY A 78 10.00 -16.57 2.74
C GLY A 78 9.93 -16.93 1.25
N GLY A 79 11.01 -17.44 0.64
CA GLY A 79 11.06 -17.77 -0.78
C GLY A 79 11.63 -16.67 -1.66
N ILE A 80 11.04 -16.46 -2.85
CA ILE A 80 11.59 -15.55 -3.88
C ILE A 80 10.55 -14.51 -4.25
N SER A 81 10.96 -13.24 -4.27
CA SER A 81 10.20 -12.13 -4.84
C SER A 81 10.66 -11.81 -6.26
N VAL A 82 9.71 -11.65 -7.17
CA VAL A 82 9.97 -11.21 -8.55
C VAL A 82 9.55 -9.75 -8.69
N PHE A 83 10.50 -8.90 -9.07
CA PHE A 83 10.27 -7.48 -9.31
C PHE A 83 10.18 -7.21 -10.79
N LYS A 84 9.10 -6.58 -11.20
CA LYS A 84 8.89 -6.14 -12.59
C LYS A 84 8.56 -4.66 -12.62
N THR A 85 9.18 -3.94 -13.56
CA THR A 85 8.83 -2.55 -13.83
C THR A 85 7.81 -2.52 -14.96
N GLU A 86 6.67 -1.91 -14.70
CA GLU A 86 5.61 -1.72 -15.69
C GLU A 86 5.49 -0.23 -15.99
N MET A 87 5.65 0.13 -17.26
CA MET A 87 5.47 1.50 -17.73
C MET A 87 3.98 1.74 -17.94
N MET A 88 3.46 2.78 -17.30
CA MET A 88 2.06 3.18 -17.45
C MET A 88 1.93 4.69 -17.29
N THR A 89 0.87 5.25 -17.84
CA THR A 89 0.52 6.65 -17.62
C THR A 89 -0.01 6.86 -16.20
N LEU A 90 -0.02 8.11 -15.74
CA LEU A 90 -0.62 8.43 -14.44
C LEU A 90 -2.12 8.11 -14.42
N GLU A 91 -2.80 8.27 -15.55
CA GLU A 91 -4.22 7.92 -15.69
C GLU A 91 -4.46 6.42 -15.52
N GLU A 92 -3.69 5.58 -16.22
CA GLU A 92 -3.77 4.13 -16.08
C GLU A 92 -3.48 3.68 -14.64
N LYS A 93 -2.48 4.30 -14.01
CA LYS A 93 -2.14 4.03 -12.62
C LYS A 93 -3.28 4.42 -11.67
N ALA A 94 -3.89 5.57 -11.87
CA ALA A 94 -5.02 6.03 -11.05
C ALA A 94 -6.21 5.08 -11.19
N LYS A 95 -6.58 4.71 -12.42
CA LYS A 95 -7.65 3.74 -12.70
C LYS A 95 -7.40 2.39 -12.04
N ARG A 96 -6.17 1.88 -12.13
CA ARG A 96 -5.78 0.60 -11.53
C ARG A 96 -5.88 0.63 -10.00
N LEU A 97 -5.37 1.70 -9.37
CA LEU A 97 -5.43 1.86 -7.92
C LEU A 97 -6.88 2.06 -7.43
N ARG A 98 -7.69 2.83 -8.15
CA ARG A 98 -9.11 2.99 -7.85
C ARG A 98 -9.85 1.66 -7.94
N ALA A 99 -9.67 0.90 -9.02
CA ALA A 99 -10.29 -0.40 -9.18
C ALA A 99 -9.91 -1.37 -8.06
N PHE A 100 -8.65 -1.35 -7.61
CA PHE A 100 -8.20 -2.14 -6.49
C PHE A 100 -8.89 -1.70 -5.17
N SER A 101 -8.95 -0.40 -4.90
CA SER A 101 -9.60 0.12 -3.69
C SER A 101 -11.10 -0.19 -3.67
N GLU A 102 -11.80 0.02 -4.80
CA GLU A 102 -13.23 -0.31 -4.94
C GLU A 102 -13.52 -1.79 -4.69
N LYS A 103 -12.64 -2.66 -5.15
CA LYS A 103 -12.81 -4.10 -5.01
C LYS A 103 -12.56 -4.60 -3.59
N TYR A 104 -11.56 -4.07 -2.90
CA TYR A 104 -11.04 -4.68 -1.68
C TYR A 104 -11.27 -3.87 -0.40
N ASN A 105 -11.47 -2.56 -0.51
CA ASN A 105 -11.53 -1.68 0.65
C ASN A 105 -12.79 -0.82 0.72
N VAL A 106 -13.43 -0.52 -0.41
CA VAL A 106 -14.61 0.34 -0.41
C VAL A 106 -15.85 -0.46 -0.08
N ARG A 107 -16.51 -0.11 1.02
CA ARG A 107 -17.82 -0.64 1.40
C ARG A 107 -18.93 -0.04 0.52
N LYS A 108 -20.05 -0.75 0.35
CA LYS A 108 -21.16 -0.35 -0.54
C LYS A 108 -21.70 1.07 -0.31
N ASP A 109 -21.62 1.56 0.91
CA ASP A 109 -22.06 2.90 1.30
C ASP A 109 -20.99 3.99 1.10
N GLY A 110 -19.81 3.64 0.56
CA GLY A 110 -18.77 4.57 0.16
C GLY A 110 -17.65 4.79 1.18
N PHE A 111 -17.68 4.14 2.33
CA PHE A 111 -16.56 4.16 3.26
C PHE A 111 -15.39 3.33 2.75
N VAL A 112 -14.19 3.86 2.93
CA VAL A 112 -12.94 3.11 2.76
C VAL A 112 -12.55 2.55 4.11
N LEU A 113 -12.46 1.24 4.19
CA LEU A 113 -12.21 0.50 5.40
C LEU A 113 -10.90 -0.28 5.33
N GLU A 114 -10.38 -0.66 6.48
CA GLU A 114 -9.28 -1.61 6.57
C GLU A 114 -9.75 -3.00 6.13
N ARG A 115 -8.78 -3.81 5.69
CA ARG A 115 -9.04 -5.21 5.36
C ARG A 115 -8.21 -6.10 6.25
N ALA A 116 -8.87 -6.91 7.06
CA ALA A 116 -8.22 -7.99 7.78
C ALA A 116 -7.93 -9.13 6.81
N LEU A 117 -6.69 -9.61 6.78
CA LEU A 117 -6.26 -10.72 5.94
C LEU A 117 -6.15 -11.98 6.77
N GLU A 118 -6.57 -13.12 6.23
CA GLU A 118 -6.38 -14.43 6.87
C GLU A 118 -4.91 -14.86 6.79
N HIS A 119 -4.28 -14.58 5.65
CA HIS A 119 -2.84 -14.79 5.44
C HIS A 119 -2.17 -13.45 5.16
N GLU A 120 -1.16 -13.14 5.94
CA GLU A 120 -0.46 -11.87 5.84
C GLU A 120 0.20 -11.70 4.46
N GLY A 121 -0.05 -10.55 3.83
CA GLY A 121 0.46 -10.21 2.51
C GLY A 121 -0.36 -10.73 1.32
N VAL A 122 -1.36 -11.56 1.55
CA VAL A 122 -2.25 -12.07 0.49
C VAL A 122 -3.53 -11.25 0.45
N VAL A 123 -3.76 -10.55 -0.66
CA VAL A 123 -5.01 -9.82 -0.92
C VAL A 123 -5.73 -10.51 -2.06
N SER A 124 -6.74 -11.29 -1.74
CA SER A 124 -7.58 -11.99 -2.71
C SER A 124 -9.06 -11.79 -2.41
N GLU A 125 -9.92 -12.15 -3.36
CA GLU A 125 -11.38 -12.08 -3.18
C GLU A 125 -11.88 -13.04 -2.11
N ASN A 126 -11.17 -14.16 -1.96
CA ASN A 126 -11.56 -15.25 -1.08
C ASN A 126 -10.87 -15.19 0.28
N GLU A 127 -10.01 -14.20 0.51
CA GLU A 127 -9.27 -14.08 1.75
C GLU A 127 -9.49 -12.75 2.44
N GLY A 128 -9.77 -12.82 3.71
CA GLY A 128 -10.00 -11.67 4.56
C GLY A 128 -11.35 -11.00 4.35
N TYR A 129 -11.62 -10.03 5.18
CA TYR A 129 -12.85 -9.25 5.17
C TYR A 129 -12.55 -7.78 5.47
N VAL A 130 -13.44 -6.92 4.99
CA VAL A 130 -13.39 -5.49 5.29
C VAL A 130 -13.89 -5.29 6.72
N CYS A 131 -13.13 -4.53 7.51
CA CYS A 131 -13.46 -4.27 8.91
C CYS A 131 -13.44 -2.77 9.22
N THR A 132 -14.39 -2.35 10.04
CA THR A 132 -14.48 -0.98 10.54
C THR A 132 -13.38 -0.72 11.55
N GLY A 133 -12.65 0.36 11.37
CA GLY A 133 -11.56 0.81 12.22
C GLY A 133 -11.69 2.28 12.63
N ASP A 134 -10.78 2.72 13.48
CA ASP A 134 -10.78 4.08 14.02
C ASP A 134 -10.51 5.19 13.00
N ASN A 135 -9.96 4.83 11.85
CA ASN A 135 -9.50 5.76 10.82
C ASN A 135 -10.34 5.75 9.54
N ASP A 136 -11.53 5.17 9.56
CA ASP A 136 -12.39 5.06 8.38
C ASP A 136 -12.72 6.43 7.78
N GLY A 137 -12.99 7.42 8.61
CA GLY A 137 -13.19 8.80 8.16
C GLY A 137 -11.96 9.38 7.48
N LEU A 138 -10.76 9.12 8.00
CA LEU A 138 -9.50 9.57 7.39
C LEU A 138 -9.28 8.92 6.02
N TRP A 139 -9.39 7.61 5.94
CA TRP A 139 -9.19 6.87 4.68
C TRP A 139 -10.20 7.27 3.63
N THR A 140 -11.47 7.41 4.02
CA THR A 140 -12.55 7.85 3.12
C THR A 140 -12.33 9.27 2.65
N GLY A 141 -11.89 10.19 3.50
CA GLY A 141 -11.57 11.57 3.13
C GLY A 141 -10.42 11.66 2.14
N LEU A 142 -9.34 10.88 2.33
CA LEU A 142 -8.22 10.82 1.40
C LEU A 142 -8.63 10.23 0.05
N TYR A 143 -9.45 9.18 0.06
CA TYR A 143 -9.98 8.58 -1.16
C TYR A 143 -10.90 9.53 -1.92
N LEU A 144 -11.82 10.21 -1.22
CA LEU A 144 -12.68 11.25 -1.79
C LEU A 144 -11.84 12.35 -2.45
N GLY A 145 -10.77 12.81 -1.79
CA GLY A 145 -9.84 13.79 -2.36
C GLY A 145 -9.21 13.30 -3.66
N ALA A 146 -8.73 12.05 -3.69
CA ALA A 146 -8.18 11.44 -4.90
C ALA A 146 -9.21 11.36 -6.03
N LEU A 147 -10.44 10.95 -5.75
CA LEU A 147 -11.54 10.92 -6.72
C LEU A 147 -11.88 12.31 -7.26
N CYS A 148 -11.88 13.33 -6.42
CA CYS A 148 -12.12 14.71 -6.84
C CYS A 148 -11.04 15.19 -7.84
N PHE A 149 -9.75 14.89 -7.57
CA PHE A 149 -8.67 15.20 -8.50
C PHE A 149 -8.78 14.41 -9.81
N GLU A 150 -9.05 13.11 -9.73
CA GLU A 150 -9.26 12.28 -10.93
C GLU A 150 -10.43 12.82 -11.78
N TYR A 151 -11.56 13.14 -11.15
CA TYR A 151 -12.69 13.73 -11.84
C TYR A 151 -12.39 15.11 -12.44
N ALA A 152 -11.62 15.94 -11.75
CA ALA A 152 -11.22 17.24 -12.26
C ALA A 152 -10.43 17.13 -13.58
N CYS A 153 -9.61 16.07 -13.70
CA CYS A 153 -8.81 15.79 -14.90
C CYS A 153 -9.61 15.09 -16.00
N THR A 154 -10.40 14.07 -15.66
CA THR A 154 -11.00 13.13 -16.62
C THR A 154 -12.43 13.47 -17.00
N LYS A 155 -13.18 14.11 -16.09
CA LYS A 155 -14.65 14.29 -16.17
C LYS A 155 -15.43 12.98 -16.30
N ASP A 156 -14.82 11.87 -15.90
CA ASP A 156 -15.42 10.54 -15.93
C ASP A 156 -16.65 10.48 -14.99
N PRO A 157 -17.85 10.15 -15.50
CA PRO A 157 -19.06 10.09 -14.69
C PRO A 157 -19.02 8.97 -13.62
N GLU A 158 -18.26 7.89 -13.84
CA GLU A 158 -18.09 6.82 -12.86
C GLU A 158 -17.26 7.31 -11.67
N VAL A 159 -16.20 8.07 -11.93
CA VAL A 159 -15.38 8.72 -10.89
C VAL A 159 -16.23 9.70 -10.07
N ARG A 160 -17.06 10.49 -10.76
CA ARG A 160 -18.01 11.41 -10.08
C ARG A 160 -18.97 10.65 -9.17
N ALA A 161 -19.53 9.54 -9.65
CA ALA A 161 -20.46 8.73 -8.86
C ALA A 161 -19.77 8.12 -7.63
N ALA A 162 -18.54 7.61 -7.76
CA ALA A 162 -17.74 7.12 -6.64
C ALA A 162 -17.44 8.24 -5.63
N ALA A 163 -17.03 9.43 -6.10
CA ALA A 163 -16.79 10.59 -5.25
C ALA A 163 -18.05 11.01 -4.47
N HIS A 164 -19.20 11.05 -5.16
CA HIS A 164 -20.48 11.40 -4.53
C HIS A 164 -20.86 10.38 -3.45
N ARG A 165 -20.67 9.10 -3.69
CA ARG A 165 -20.92 8.03 -2.70
C ARG A 165 -20.04 8.20 -1.45
N SER A 166 -18.75 8.43 -1.63
CA SER A 166 -17.83 8.67 -0.50
C SER A 166 -18.10 9.99 0.22
N LEU A 167 -18.55 11.04 -0.50
CA LEU A 167 -18.99 12.28 0.13
C LEU A 167 -20.20 12.06 1.05
N LEU A 168 -21.20 11.30 0.59
CA LEU A 168 -22.34 10.96 1.42
C LEU A 168 -21.95 10.14 2.67
N ALA A 169 -20.98 9.25 2.53
CA ALA A 169 -20.41 8.54 3.68
C ALA A 169 -19.79 9.49 4.71
N MET A 170 -19.02 10.48 4.25
CA MET A 170 -18.42 11.50 5.14
C MET A 170 -19.48 12.37 5.82
N ILE A 171 -20.52 12.77 5.10
CA ILE A 171 -21.66 13.53 5.66
C ILE A 171 -22.34 12.68 6.76
N LYS A 172 -22.55 11.39 6.51
CA LYS A 172 -23.16 10.49 7.49
C LYS A 172 -22.41 10.42 8.83
N LEU A 173 -21.07 10.55 8.83
CA LEU A 173 -20.29 10.61 10.06
C LEU A 173 -20.66 11.83 10.93
N THR A 174 -21.05 12.94 10.32
CA THR A 174 -21.42 14.14 11.05
C THR A 174 -22.89 14.11 11.54
N GLU A 175 -23.73 13.38 10.84
CA GLU A 175 -25.17 13.34 11.12
C GLU A 175 -25.56 12.25 12.11
N ILE A 176 -24.84 11.12 12.11
CA ILE A 176 -25.27 9.92 12.85
C ILE A 176 -25.30 10.10 14.37
N THR A 177 -24.49 11.01 14.90
CA THR A 177 -24.44 11.27 16.34
C THR A 177 -25.65 12.07 16.84
N GLY A 178 -26.33 12.81 15.93
CA GLY A 178 -27.39 13.74 16.28
C GLY A 178 -26.95 14.94 17.14
N ILE A 179 -25.64 15.11 17.34
CA ILE A 179 -25.04 16.17 18.15
C ILE A 179 -24.30 17.14 17.24
N GLU A 180 -24.73 18.39 17.20
CA GLU A 180 -24.09 19.42 16.39
C GLU A 180 -22.59 19.57 16.74
N GLY A 181 -21.73 19.52 15.71
CA GLY A 181 -20.28 19.64 15.86
C GLY A 181 -19.57 18.40 16.40
N PHE A 182 -20.30 17.33 16.72
CA PHE A 182 -19.72 16.08 17.17
C PHE A 182 -19.78 15.01 16.07
N THR A 183 -18.64 14.72 15.46
CA THR A 183 -18.51 13.78 14.32
C THR A 183 -18.09 12.40 14.82
N ALA A 184 -18.76 11.35 14.36
CA ALA A 184 -18.32 9.98 14.58
C ALA A 184 -17.01 9.70 13.82
N ARG A 185 -16.16 8.84 14.35
CA ARG A 185 -14.91 8.41 13.66
C ARG A 185 -15.17 7.35 12.59
N SER A 186 -16.13 6.47 12.87
CA SER A 186 -16.49 5.33 12.01
C SER A 186 -17.94 4.94 12.25
N ILE A 187 -18.49 4.18 11.33
CA ILE A 187 -19.84 3.58 11.44
C ILE A 187 -19.71 2.09 11.18
N ARG A 188 -20.07 1.29 12.18
CA ARG A 188 -20.13 -0.16 12.06
C ARG A 188 -21.58 -0.62 11.95
N TYR A 189 -21.85 -1.54 11.07
CA TYR A 189 -23.15 -2.21 11.02
C TYR A 189 -23.11 -3.46 11.91
N ILE A 190 -24.27 -3.79 12.48
CA ILE A 190 -24.39 -4.90 13.44
C ILE A 190 -24.06 -6.28 12.83
N ASP A 191 -24.21 -6.40 11.53
CA ASP A 191 -23.98 -7.61 10.75
C ASP A 191 -22.58 -7.69 10.11
N GLU A 192 -21.72 -6.71 10.38
CA GLU A 192 -20.34 -6.74 9.87
C GLU A 192 -19.49 -7.81 10.54
N ALA A 193 -18.67 -8.50 9.72
CA ALA A 193 -17.68 -9.43 10.22
C ALA A 193 -16.74 -8.77 11.25
N GLY A 194 -16.37 -9.50 12.29
CA GLY A 194 -15.55 -8.98 13.37
C GLY A 194 -16.32 -8.09 14.37
N TYR A 195 -17.64 -8.02 14.28
CA TYR A 195 -18.47 -7.39 15.30
C TYR A 195 -18.38 -8.22 16.60
N GLY A 196 -17.60 -7.72 17.54
CA GLY A 196 -17.39 -8.38 18.82
C GLY A 196 -18.51 -8.05 19.82
N THR A 197 -18.69 -8.92 20.80
CA THR A 197 -19.69 -8.81 21.89
C THR A 197 -19.43 -7.65 22.86
N GLY A 198 -18.41 -6.82 22.64
CA GLY A 198 -18.02 -5.72 23.51
C GLY A 198 -18.52 -4.34 23.13
N VAL A 199 -19.32 -4.22 22.07
CA VAL A 199 -19.87 -2.91 21.66
C VAL A 199 -21.06 -2.56 22.58
N ARG A 200 -20.88 -1.50 23.36
CA ARG A 200 -21.99 -0.95 24.14
C ARG A 200 -22.94 -0.17 23.22
N HIS A 201 -24.21 -0.51 23.26
CA HIS A 201 -25.29 0.19 22.55
C HIS A 201 -25.79 1.43 23.30
N GLU A 202 -25.04 1.94 24.24
CA GLU A 202 -25.39 3.10 25.04
C GLU A 202 -24.79 4.36 24.42
N TRP A 203 -25.63 5.05 23.65
CA TRP A 203 -25.48 6.47 23.30
C TRP A 203 -26.83 7.15 23.45
#